data_b2e19638e3ef8090aa151088d05fb46b
#
_entry.id   b2e19638e3ef8090aa151088d05fb46b
#
_cell.length_a   1.000
_cell.length_b   1.000
_cell.length_c   1.000
_cell.angle_alpha   90.00
_cell.angle_beta   90.00
_cell.angle_gamma   90.00
#
_symmetry.space_group_name_H-M   'P 1'
#
loop_
_entity.id
_entity.type
_entity.pdbx_description
1 polymer ?
#
loop_
_entity_poly.entity_id
_entity_poly.type
_entity_poly.pdbx_seq_one_letter_code
_entity_poly.pdbx_strand_id
1 'polypeptide(L)'
;LATIGQEGPMQVSLQEANESGYDKVIWIHAQYTPQEPGIELIAKSLGIDKSKICVPDARTAQELLTTQQIPESLSKDLEGDTKPLLVCMAGKTSLMAAKVLATKGVITDSLIGGITELPEGKTKQLSELIRQA
;
A
#
# COMPACT_ATOMS: atom_id res chain seq x y z
N LEU A 1 5.85 15.49 -4.04
CA LEU A 1 6.36 15.15 -5.35
C LEU A 1 7.83 14.78 -5.28
N ALA A 2 8.20 13.71 -5.92
CA ALA A 2 9.59 13.29 -5.92
C ALA A 2 10.46 14.34 -6.60
N THR A 3 11.60 14.60 -5.99
CA THR A 3 12.57 15.52 -6.59
C THR A 3 13.36 14.81 -7.67
N ILE A 4 13.89 15.60 -8.60
CA ILE A 4 14.77 15.09 -9.63
C ILE A 4 15.97 14.44 -8.95
N GLY A 5 16.33 13.26 -9.39
CA GLY A 5 17.44 12.51 -8.84
C GLY A 5 17.05 11.50 -7.77
N GLN A 6 15.80 11.45 -7.39
CA GLN A 6 15.36 10.38 -6.51
C GLN A 6 15.35 9.06 -7.24
N GLU A 7 15.70 8.02 -6.52
CA GLU A 7 15.87 6.70 -7.09
C GLU A 7 14.57 5.94 -7.33
N GLY A 8 13.43 6.62 -7.28
CA GLY A 8 12.14 5.99 -7.50
C GLY A 8 11.54 5.50 -6.20
N PRO A 9 10.63 4.50 -6.27
CA PRO A 9 9.92 4.05 -5.08
C PRO A 9 10.87 3.39 -4.09
N MET A 10 10.64 3.66 -2.81
CA MET A 10 11.45 3.10 -1.73
C MET A 10 10.68 2.01 -1.02
N GLN A 11 11.40 0.97 -0.60
CA GLN A 11 10.86 0.00 0.33
C GLN A 11 11.18 0.49 1.74
N VAL A 12 10.17 0.53 2.59
CA VAL A 12 10.34 0.99 3.96
C VAL A 12 9.93 -0.10 4.92
N SER A 13 10.65 -0.18 6.04
CA SER A 13 10.28 -1.07 7.13
C SER A 13 9.12 -0.47 7.92
N LEU A 14 8.49 -1.28 8.77
CA LEU A 14 7.45 -0.77 9.65
C LEU A 14 7.97 0.36 10.52
N GLN A 15 9.18 0.23 11.04
CA GLN A 15 9.77 1.26 11.87
C GLN A 15 9.96 2.57 11.08
N GLU A 16 10.51 2.47 9.89
CA GLU A 16 10.69 3.65 9.03
C GLU A 16 9.35 4.30 8.68
N ALA A 17 8.34 3.47 8.38
CA ALA A 17 7.02 3.98 8.05
C ALA A 17 6.40 4.72 9.22
N ASN A 18 6.56 4.18 10.43
CA ASN A 18 6.05 4.83 11.64
C ASN A 18 6.74 6.17 11.88
N GLU A 19 8.06 6.21 11.71
CA GLU A 19 8.83 7.43 11.93
C GLU A 19 8.53 8.50 10.88
N SER A 20 8.27 8.10 9.65
CA SER A 20 7.97 9.04 8.56
C SER A 20 6.58 9.67 8.68
N GLY A 21 5.62 8.94 9.25
CA GLY A 21 4.29 9.48 9.46
C GLY A 21 3.51 9.70 8.17
N TYR A 22 3.15 8.63 7.48
CA TYR A 22 2.36 8.74 6.26
C TYR A 22 0.94 9.25 6.53
N ASP A 23 0.46 10.11 5.65
CA ASP A 23 -0.91 10.63 5.73
C ASP A 23 -1.92 9.74 5.03
N LYS A 24 -1.45 8.82 4.19
CA LYS A 24 -2.34 7.98 3.41
C LYS A 24 -1.69 6.62 3.18
N VAL A 25 -2.47 5.58 3.32
CA VAL A 25 -2.06 4.21 3.04
C VAL A 25 -3.02 3.65 2.01
N ILE A 26 -2.48 2.97 1.00
CA ILE A 26 -3.29 2.37 -0.05
C ILE A 26 -3.00 0.88 -0.10
N TRP A 27 -4.04 0.06 0.06
CA TRP A 27 -3.90 -1.38 -0.10
C TRP A 27 -3.89 -1.71 -1.59
N ILE A 28 -2.86 -2.43 -2.03
CA ILE A 28 -2.73 -2.85 -3.43
C ILE A 28 -2.45 -4.34 -3.48
N HIS A 29 -3.41 -5.12 -3.91
CA HIS A 29 -3.20 -6.55 -4.14
C HIS A 29 -4.15 -7.04 -5.22
N ALA A 30 -3.67 -7.95 -6.06
CA ALA A 30 -4.43 -8.43 -7.21
C ALA A 30 -5.45 -9.52 -6.86
N GLN A 31 -5.35 -10.14 -5.68
CA GLN A 31 -6.17 -11.29 -5.31
C GLN A 31 -6.87 -11.16 -3.97
N TYR A 32 -6.34 -10.36 -3.06
CA TYR A 32 -6.84 -10.28 -1.69
C TYR A 32 -7.21 -8.86 -1.31
N THR A 33 -8.18 -8.76 -0.41
CA THR A 33 -8.59 -7.49 0.17
C THR A 33 -8.57 -7.63 1.70
N PRO A 34 -8.28 -6.55 2.44
CA PRO A 34 -8.24 -6.66 3.90
C PRO A 34 -9.66 -6.72 4.47
N GLN A 35 -9.82 -7.51 5.53
CA GLN A 35 -11.02 -7.51 6.34
C GLN A 35 -10.88 -6.44 7.41
N GLU A 36 -11.96 -6.17 8.17
CA GLU A 36 -11.90 -5.17 9.23
C GLU A 36 -10.73 -5.36 10.19
N PRO A 37 -10.47 -6.58 10.69
CA PRO A 37 -9.30 -6.76 11.57
C PRO A 37 -7.99 -6.41 10.88
N GLY A 38 -7.88 -6.65 9.58
CA GLY A 38 -6.69 -6.30 8.81
C GLY A 38 -6.51 -4.79 8.69
N ILE A 39 -7.60 -4.09 8.42
CA ILE A 39 -7.57 -2.63 8.33
C ILE A 39 -7.20 -2.03 9.68
N GLU A 40 -7.79 -2.55 10.75
CA GLU A 40 -7.47 -2.09 12.11
C GLU A 40 -6.02 -2.34 12.47
N LEU A 41 -5.48 -3.48 12.06
CA LEU A 41 -4.08 -3.79 12.30
C LEU A 41 -3.16 -2.81 11.60
N ILE A 42 -3.45 -2.49 10.35
CA ILE A 42 -2.67 -1.51 9.58
C ILE A 42 -2.73 -0.15 10.27
N ALA A 43 -3.92 0.30 10.63
CA ALA A 43 -4.10 1.60 11.26
C ALA A 43 -3.33 1.68 12.59
N LYS A 44 -3.46 0.66 13.41
CA LYS A 44 -2.80 0.61 14.72
C LYS A 44 -1.30 0.56 14.58
N SER A 45 -0.80 -0.27 13.66
CA SER A 45 0.64 -0.47 13.48
C SER A 45 1.33 0.78 12.95
N LEU A 46 0.64 1.55 12.11
CA LEU A 46 1.19 2.77 11.51
C LEU A 46 0.80 4.03 12.26
N GLY A 47 -0.05 3.91 13.28
CA GLY A 47 -0.46 5.06 14.08
C GLY A 47 -1.30 6.07 13.31
N ILE A 48 -2.14 5.60 12.39
CA ILE A 48 -2.99 6.46 11.58
C ILE A 48 -4.46 6.10 11.77
N ASP A 49 -5.33 7.02 11.39
CA ASP A 49 -6.77 6.80 11.43
C ASP A 49 -7.18 5.86 10.28
N LYS A 50 -8.18 5.02 10.52
CA LYS A 50 -8.70 4.11 9.49
C LYS A 50 -9.19 4.86 8.26
N SER A 51 -9.67 6.08 8.42
CA SER A 51 -10.13 6.89 7.30
C SER A 51 -9.02 7.26 6.31
N LYS A 52 -7.77 7.09 6.72
CA LYS A 52 -6.61 7.36 5.87
C LYS A 52 -6.18 6.13 5.06
N ILE A 53 -6.86 5.01 5.24
CA ILE A 53 -6.54 3.78 4.53
C ILE A 53 -7.51 3.62 3.37
N CYS A 54 -6.97 3.63 2.15
CA CYS A 54 -7.74 3.45 0.93
C CYS A 54 -7.65 1.99 0.51
N VAL A 55 -8.79 1.41 0.15
CA VAL A 55 -8.86 -0.01 -0.23
C VAL A 55 -9.52 -0.13 -1.60
N PRO A 56 -8.79 0.19 -2.68
CA PRO A 56 -9.32 -0.07 -4.02
C PRO A 56 -9.48 -1.58 -4.21
N ASP A 57 -10.42 -1.96 -5.09
CA ASP A 57 -10.67 -3.38 -5.27
C ASP A 57 -9.50 -4.07 -5.99
N ALA A 58 -9.50 -5.40 -5.96
CA ALA A 58 -8.41 -6.18 -6.54
C ALA A 58 -8.27 -5.94 -8.05
N ARG A 59 -9.35 -5.63 -8.72
CA ARG A 59 -9.34 -5.34 -10.16
C ARG A 59 -8.50 -4.12 -10.47
N THR A 60 -8.48 -3.13 -9.58
CA THR A 60 -7.65 -1.94 -9.74
C THR A 60 -6.17 -2.31 -9.79
N ALA A 61 -5.73 -3.17 -8.88
CA ALA A 61 -4.33 -3.62 -8.88
C ALA A 61 -4.02 -4.46 -10.12
N GLN A 62 -4.95 -5.34 -10.52
CA GLN A 62 -4.78 -6.16 -11.72
C GLN A 62 -4.62 -5.27 -12.95
N GLU A 63 -5.45 -4.25 -13.08
CA GLU A 63 -5.39 -3.35 -14.23
C GLU A 63 -4.08 -2.57 -14.25
N LEU A 64 -3.68 -2.03 -13.09
CA LEU A 64 -2.43 -1.29 -13.00
C LEU A 64 -1.24 -2.14 -13.42
N LEU A 65 -1.15 -3.36 -12.92
CA LEU A 65 -0.01 -4.23 -13.20
C LEU A 65 -0.03 -4.80 -14.62
N THR A 66 -1.21 -5.04 -15.17
CA THR A 66 -1.36 -5.61 -16.50
C THR A 66 -1.17 -4.58 -17.60
N THR A 67 -1.85 -3.44 -17.46
CA THR A 67 -1.82 -2.40 -18.51
C THR A 67 -0.67 -1.41 -18.31
N GLN A 68 -0.12 -1.35 -17.11
CA GLN A 68 0.89 -0.36 -16.72
C GLN A 68 0.39 1.07 -16.90
N GLN A 69 -0.92 1.24 -16.73
CA GLN A 69 -1.56 2.55 -16.71
C GLN A 69 -2.27 2.72 -15.38
N ILE A 70 -2.42 3.96 -14.94
CA ILE A 70 -3.08 4.23 -13.66
C ILE A 70 -4.58 4.18 -13.86
N PRO A 71 -5.29 3.22 -13.21
CA PRO A 71 -6.74 3.16 -13.31
C PRO A 71 -7.37 4.40 -12.72
N GLU A 72 -8.50 4.82 -13.27
CA GLU A 72 -9.21 5.98 -12.76
C GLU A 72 -9.62 5.80 -11.31
N SER A 73 -9.97 4.58 -10.93
CA SER A 73 -10.34 4.27 -9.55
C SER A 73 -9.21 4.50 -8.55
N LEU A 74 -7.97 4.45 -9.03
CA LEU A 74 -6.80 4.70 -8.18
C LEU A 74 -6.36 6.15 -8.22
N SER A 75 -6.66 6.87 -9.29
CA SER A 75 -6.22 8.25 -9.45
C SER A 75 -6.60 9.14 -8.29
N LYS A 76 -7.81 8.98 -7.77
CA LYS A 76 -8.29 9.80 -6.65
C LYS A 76 -7.48 9.54 -5.39
N ASP A 77 -7.11 8.29 -5.16
CA ASP A 77 -6.34 7.93 -3.98
C ASP A 77 -4.91 8.44 -4.05
N LEU A 78 -4.44 8.76 -5.25
CA LEU A 78 -3.09 9.27 -5.45
C LEU A 78 -3.02 10.80 -5.44
N GLU A 79 -4.15 11.48 -5.37
CA GLU A 79 -4.18 12.94 -5.32
C GLU A 79 -3.58 13.45 -4.02
N GLY A 80 -2.99 14.65 -4.09
CA GLY A 80 -2.41 15.30 -2.92
C GLY A 80 -0.91 15.46 -3.05
N ASP A 81 -0.35 16.19 -2.09
CA ASP A 81 1.08 16.53 -2.11
C ASP A 81 1.95 15.53 -1.36
N THR A 82 1.33 14.67 -0.55
CA THR A 82 2.07 13.73 0.27
C THR A 82 2.17 12.38 -0.43
N LYS A 83 3.32 11.74 -0.24
CA LYS A 83 3.61 10.43 -0.79
C LYS A 83 2.85 9.37 0.01
N PRO A 84 2.03 8.54 -0.64
CA PRO A 84 1.33 7.48 0.08
C PRO A 84 2.21 6.26 0.31
N LEU A 85 1.82 5.44 1.27
CA LEU A 85 2.45 4.14 1.51
C LEU A 85 1.55 3.06 0.93
N LEU A 86 2.12 2.21 0.08
CA LEU A 86 1.40 1.07 -0.47
C LEU A 86 1.64 -0.15 0.38
N VAL A 87 0.58 -0.86 0.69
CA VAL A 87 0.63 -2.08 1.51
C VAL A 87 -0.09 -3.20 0.76
N CYS A 88 0.51 -4.39 0.76
CA CYS A 88 -0.14 -5.58 0.24
C CYS A 88 0.05 -6.73 1.25
N MET A 89 -0.17 -7.96 0.81
CA MET A 89 -0.04 -9.10 1.71
C MET A 89 1.41 -9.32 2.16
N ALA A 90 2.34 -9.45 1.21
CA ALA A 90 3.73 -9.82 1.50
C ALA A 90 4.77 -8.83 1.00
N GLY A 91 4.35 -7.69 0.47
CA GLY A 91 5.27 -6.66 0.02
C GLY A 91 5.70 -6.71 -1.44
N LYS A 92 5.35 -7.76 -2.17
CA LYS A 92 5.75 -7.88 -3.58
C LYS A 92 4.86 -7.09 -4.52
N THR A 93 3.55 -7.26 -4.38
CA THR A 93 2.59 -6.58 -5.26
C THR A 93 2.66 -5.07 -5.09
N SER A 94 2.76 -4.62 -3.84
CA SER A 94 2.87 -3.18 -3.59
C SER A 94 4.15 -2.59 -4.16
N LEU A 95 5.25 -3.34 -4.13
CA LEU A 95 6.49 -2.87 -4.72
C LEU A 95 6.38 -2.79 -6.25
N MET A 96 5.78 -3.80 -6.87
CA MET A 96 5.55 -3.79 -8.32
C MET A 96 4.67 -2.61 -8.71
N ALA A 97 3.61 -2.37 -7.95
CA ALA A 97 2.71 -1.24 -8.19
C ALA A 97 3.45 0.08 -8.05
N ALA A 98 4.29 0.20 -7.01
CA ALA A 98 5.08 1.42 -6.81
C ALA A 98 6.01 1.68 -8.00
N LYS A 99 6.61 0.64 -8.55
CA LYS A 99 7.48 0.79 -9.72
C LYS A 99 6.72 1.25 -10.96
N VAL A 100 5.53 0.69 -11.18
CA VAL A 100 4.69 1.12 -12.32
C VAL A 100 4.28 2.58 -12.14
N LEU A 101 3.85 2.96 -10.94
CA LEU A 101 3.46 4.34 -10.67
C LEU A 101 4.62 5.31 -10.87
N ALA A 102 5.83 4.89 -10.50
CA ALA A 102 7.02 5.73 -10.68
C ALA A 102 7.26 6.04 -12.16
N THR A 103 6.99 5.08 -13.04
CA THR A 103 7.13 5.32 -14.49
C THR A 103 6.15 6.38 -15.00
N LYS A 104 5.09 6.64 -14.24
CA LYS A 104 4.09 7.66 -14.58
C LYS A 104 4.30 8.96 -13.80
N GLY A 105 5.42 9.09 -13.11
CA GLY A 105 5.73 10.29 -12.35
C GLY A 105 5.09 10.35 -10.97
N VAL A 106 4.50 9.24 -10.52
CA VAL A 106 3.86 9.18 -9.20
C VAL A 106 4.74 8.35 -8.27
N ILE A 107 5.33 8.99 -7.28
CA ILE A 107 6.22 8.32 -6.34
C ILE A 107 5.47 7.90 -5.10
N THR A 108 5.59 6.62 -4.78
CA THR A 108 4.97 6.02 -3.59
C THR A 108 6.03 5.16 -2.91
N ASP A 109 5.79 4.83 -1.65
CA ASP A 109 6.65 3.87 -0.95
C ASP A 109 5.91 2.56 -0.77
N SER A 110 6.64 1.47 -0.55
CA SER A 110 6.07 0.15 -0.35
C SER A 110 6.52 -0.39 1.00
N LEU A 111 5.58 -0.91 1.79
CA LEU A 111 5.90 -1.51 3.09
C LEU A 111 6.52 -2.89 2.89
N ILE A 112 7.74 -3.06 3.38
CA ILE A 112 8.44 -4.35 3.31
C ILE A 112 7.63 -5.40 4.06
N GLY A 113 7.38 -6.52 3.40
CA GLY A 113 6.66 -7.64 4.00
C GLY A 113 5.16 -7.46 4.11
N GLY A 114 4.65 -6.28 3.82
CA GLY A 114 3.21 -6.03 3.84
C GLY A 114 2.56 -6.31 5.18
N ILE A 115 1.32 -6.75 5.15
CA ILE A 115 0.57 -7.01 6.37
C ILE A 115 1.17 -8.14 7.21
N THR A 116 1.92 -9.05 6.59
CA THR A 116 2.53 -10.16 7.33
C THR A 116 3.66 -9.71 8.26
N GLU A 117 4.22 -8.53 8.05
CA GLU A 117 5.29 -8.00 8.90
C GLU A 117 4.77 -7.18 10.08
N LEU A 118 3.48 -6.92 10.13
CA LEU A 118 2.92 -6.17 11.23
C LEU A 118 2.92 -7.02 12.51
N PRO A 119 3.05 -6.40 13.69
CA PRO A 119 3.26 -7.16 14.94
C PRO A 119 2.26 -8.29 15.19
N GLU A 120 0.97 -8.03 14.95
CA GLU A 120 -0.06 -9.03 15.15
C GLU A 120 -0.28 -9.89 13.92
N GLY A 121 0.26 -9.47 12.77
CA GLY A 121 0.13 -10.22 11.52
C GLY A 121 0.90 -11.52 11.54
N LYS A 122 1.89 -11.63 12.42
CA LYS A 122 2.68 -12.85 12.57
C LYS A 122 2.03 -13.87 13.48
N THR A 123 1.14 -13.44 14.37
CA THR A 123 0.49 -14.30 15.33
C THR A 123 -0.94 -14.67 14.95
N LYS A 124 -1.60 -13.80 14.20
CA LYS A 124 -2.95 -14.07 13.72
C LYS A 124 -2.89 -14.80 12.40
N GLN A 125 -3.90 -15.62 12.12
CA GLN A 125 -3.99 -16.27 10.83
C GLN A 125 -4.34 -15.24 9.75
N LEU A 126 -3.73 -15.37 8.59
CA LEU A 126 -4.00 -14.44 7.49
C LEU A 126 -5.48 -14.41 7.10
N SER A 127 -6.18 -15.54 7.25
CA SER A 127 -7.60 -15.62 6.94
C SER A 127 -8.46 -14.71 7.81
N GLU A 128 -7.93 -14.24 8.94
CA GLU A 128 -8.62 -13.30 9.81
C GLU A 128 -8.39 -11.86 9.34
N LEU A 129 -7.29 -11.61 8.65
CA LEU A 129 -6.87 -10.28 8.26
C LEU A 129 -7.26 -9.93 6.83
N ILE A 130 -7.23 -10.91 5.94
CA ILE A 130 -7.51 -10.71 4.53
C ILE A 130 -8.45 -11.79 4.03
N ARG A 131 -9.08 -11.52 2.89
CA ARG A 131 -9.93 -12.50 2.22
C ARG A 131 -9.71 -12.37 0.72
N GLN A 132 -10.08 -13.42 0.00
CA GLN A 132 -10.05 -13.39 -1.45
C GLN A 132 -11.09 -12.39 -1.97
N ALA A 133 -10.63 -11.55 -2.85
CA ALA A 133 -11.50 -10.50 -3.41
C ALA A 133 -12.48 -11.05 -4.44
#